data_799f8dc2646c6a8e44e93b4ae3d27d92
#
_entry.id   799f8dc2646c6a8e44e93b4ae3d27d92
#
_cell.length_a   1.000
_cell.length_b   1.000
_cell.length_c   1.000
_cell.angle_alpha   90.00
_cell.angle_beta   90.00
_cell.angle_gamma   90.00
#
_symmetry.space_group_name_H-M   'P 1'
#
loop_
_entity.id
_entity.type
_entity.pdbx_description
1 polymer ?
#
loop_
_entity_poly.entity_id
_entity_poly.type
_entity_poly.pdbx_seq_one_letter_code
_entity_poly.pdbx_strand_id
1 'polypeptide(L)'
;MPPVFKEGVFDKHGKWMDGWETRRKRGPGYDYLVIKLGKPGRIHKVDIDTSFFNGNQPNKVSLYACISSKKLPSKKTKWIKILSKKKTKPNSHHFFNIKNKLIFTHVRLNIFPDGGIARLRVFGKIETKKLSKKEINLTSILNGAAPIACNNEHFGRAENVLAP
;
A
#
# COMPACT_ATOMS: atom_id res chain seq x y z
N MET A 1 7.06 -10.63 6.02
CA MET A 1 7.99 -10.38 7.14
C MET A 1 7.53 -9.14 7.91
N PRO A 2 7.61 -9.11 9.24
CA PRO A 2 7.38 -7.88 9.99
C PRO A 2 8.43 -6.84 9.59
N PRO A 3 8.11 -5.54 9.64
CA PRO A 3 9.09 -4.49 9.43
C PRO A 3 10.15 -4.54 10.53
N VAL A 4 11.37 -4.13 10.20
CA VAL A 4 12.49 -4.11 11.13
C VAL A 4 12.94 -2.66 11.36
N PHE A 5 13.49 -2.42 12.54
CA PHE A 5 14.14 -1.17 12.88
C PHE A 5 15.63 -1.43 13.14
N LYS A 6 16.48 -0.57 12.58
CA LYS A 6 17.93 -0.61 12.82
C LYS A 6 18.35 0.73 13.42
N GLU A 7 18.71 0.71 14.69
CA GLU A 7 19.19 1.90 15.38
C GLU A 7 20.53 2.37 14.80
N GLY A 8 20.69 3.69 14.66
CA GLY A 8 21.94 4.29 14.19
C GLY A 8 22.26 4.07 12.71
N VAL A 9 21.39 3.41 11.93
CA VAL A 9 21.59 3.21 10.49
C VAL A 9 21.03 4.39 9.70
N PHE A 10 21.89 4.98 8.88
CA PHE A 10 21.56 6.09 7.97
C PHE A 10 21.97 5.73 6.55
N ASP A 11 21.25 6.27 5.58
CA ASP A 11 21.61 6.25 4.18
C ASP A 11 21.80 7.69 3.65
N LYS A 12 22.01 7.82 2.34
CA LYS A 12 22.23 9.14 1.69
C LYS A 12 21.03 10.12 1.84
N HIS A 13 19.90 9.67 2.28
CA HIS A 13 18.69 10.46 2.45
C HIS A 13 18.35 10.76 3.92
N GLY A 14 19.06 10.13 4.86
CA GLY A 14 18.84 10.28 6.29
C GLY A 14 18.69 8.95 7.02
N LYS A 15 17.86 8.93 8.08
CA LYS A 15 17.64 7.72 8.87
C LYS A 15 16.98 6.63 8.00
N TRP A 16 17.61 5.47 7.99
CA TRP A 16 17.06 4.32 7.26
C TRP A 16 15.77 3.81 7.90
N MET A 17 14.77 3.57 7.06
CA MET A 17 13.46 3.07 7.47
C MET A 17 13.02 1.90 6.57
N ASP A 18 12.51 0.83 7.19
CA ASP A 18 12.00 -0.34 6.47
C ASP A 18 10.56 -0.12 6.01
N GLY A 19 10.40 0.54 4.87
CA GLY A 19 9.12 0.85 4.27
C GLY A 19 9.25 1.77 3.05
N TRP A 20 8.11 2.18 2.52
CA TRP A 20 8.01 3.24 1.52
C TRP A 20 7.84 4.57 2.22
N GLU A 21 8.74 5.53 1.97
CA GLU A 21 8.67 6.87 2.56
C GLU A 21 8.91 7.94 1.49
N THR A 22 8.05 8.96 1.52
CA THR A 22 8.08 10.08 0.58
C THR A 22 8.72 11.31 1.22
N ARG A 23 9.14 12.24 0.37
CA ARG A 23 9.66 13.53 0.82
C ARG A 23 8.56 14.32 1.52
N ARG A 24 8.91 14.98 2.64
CA ARG A 24 8.00 15.85 3.36
C ARG A 24 7.48 17.00 2.48
N LYS A 25 6.17 17.09 2.35
CA LYS A 25 5.47 18.22 1.73
C LYS A 25 5.25 19.34 2.77
N ARG A 26 5.50 20.55 2.35
CA ARG A 26 5.23 21.74 3.20
C ARG A 26 3.90 22.39 2.87
N GLY A 27 2.97 21.68 2.26
CA GLY A 27 1.68 22.17 1.80
C GLY A 27 0.65 21.06 1.62
N PRO A 28 -0.55 21.39 1.16
CA PRO A 28 -1.61 20.43 0.89
C PRO A 28 -1.24 19.49 -0.25
N GLY A 29 -1.89 18.33 -0.29
CA GLY A 29 -1.70 17.34 -1.35
C GLY A 29 -1.73 15.93 -0.85
N TYR A 30 -1.20 15.02 -1.65
CA TYR A 30 -1.02 13.63 -1.31
C TYR A 30 0.05 13.00 -2.19
N ASP A 31 0.66 11.95 -1.68
CA ASP A 31 1.47 11.02 -2.47
C ASP A 31 0.70 9.73 -2.69
N TYR A 32 1.09 8.97 -3.72
CA TYR A 32 0.42 7.73 -4.04
C TYR A 32 1.38 6.65 -4.49
N LEU A 33 0.97 5.41 -4.27
CA LEU A 33 1.61 4.20 -4.76
C LEU A 33 0.57 3.35 -5.47
N VAL A 34 0.86 2.96 -6.71
CA VAL A 34 0.03 2.03 -7.49
C VAL A 34 0.69 0.66 -7.50
N ILE A 35 -0.08 -0.35 -7.13
CA ILE A 35 0.37 -1.73 -7.00
C ILE A 35 -0.49 -2.59 -7.93
N LYS A 36 0.17 -3.38 -8.77
CA LYS A 36 -0.45 -4.49 -9.47
C LYS A 36 -0.52 -5.67 -8.52
N LEU A 37 -1.71 -6.22 -8.30
CA LEU A 37 -1.89 -7.42 -7.49
C LEU A 37 -1.27 -8.63 -8.19
N GLY A 38 -0.76 -9.58 -7.42
CA GLY A 38 -0.18 -10.80 -7.95
C GLY A 38 -1.19 -11.67 -8.71
N LYS A 39 -2.43 -11.67 -8.26
CA LYS A 39 -3.58 -12.30 -8.92
C LYS A 39 -4.81 -11.40 -8.80
N PRO A 40 -5.72 -11.42 -9.78
CA PRO A 40 -7.02 -10.78 -9.63
C PRO A 40 -7.76 -11.37 -8.43
N GLY A 41 -8.38 -10.53 -7.62
CA GLY A 41 -9.07 -11.03 -6.43
C GLY A 41 -10.09 -10.04 -5.85
N ARG A 42 -10.94 -10.59 -5.00
CA ARG A 42 -11.93 -9.84 -4.22
C ARG A 42 -11.32 -9.45 -2.89
N ILE A 43 -11.16 -8.15 -2.67
CA ILE A 43 -10.56 -7.59 -1.45
C ILE A 43 -11.63 -7.52 -0.36
N HIS A 44 -11.31 -7.93 0.87
CA HIS A 44 -12.21 -7.83 2.00
C HIS A 44 -11.57 -7.29 3.29
N LYS A 45 -10.25 -7.25 3.37
CA LYS A 45 -9.54 -6.63 4.51
C LYS A 45 -8.23 -5.99 4.04
N VAL A 46 -7.84 -4.90 4.67
CA VAL A 46 -6.53 -4.30 4.50
C VAL A 46 -5.89 -4.03 5.85
N ASP A 47 -4.57 -4.17 5.91
CA ASP A 47 -3.72 -3.72 6.99
C ASP A 47 -2.75 -2.68 6.43
N ILE A 48 -2.82 -1.46 6.97
CA ILE A 48 -1.90 -0.37 6.67
C ILE A 48 -1.02 -0.19 7.91
N ASP A 49 0.22 -0.59 7.79
CA ASP A 49 1.17 -0.73 8.89
C ASP A 49 2.14 0.46 8.87
N THR A 50 2.16 1.21 9.97
CA THR A 50 3.07 2.34 10.20
C THR A 50 4.14 2.04 11.24
N SER A 51 4.42 0.77 11.50
CA SER A 51 5.46 0.33 12.46
C SER A 51 6.76 1.09 12.23
N PHE A 52 7.35 1.58 13.32
CA PHE A 52 8.56 2.39 13.38
C PHE A 52 8.48 3.79 12.75
N PHE A 53 7.44 4.12 12.01
CA PHE A 53 7.18 5.50 11.57
C PHE A 53 6.56 6.29 12.72
N ASN A 54 7.38 7.09 13.38
CA ASN A 54 7.00 7.86 14.56
C ASN A 54 7.30 9.35 14.33
N GLY A 55 6.26 10.11 13.98
CA GLY A 55 6.36 11.52 13.57
C GLY A 55 6.47 11.73 12.06
N ASN A 56 6.80 10.68 11.30
CA ASN A 56 6.88 10.67 9.82
C ASN A 56 5.86 9.75 9.15
N GLN A 57 4.90 9.19 9.90
CA GLN A 57 3.75 8.51 9.32
C GLN A 57 2.81 9.53 8.65
N PRO A 58 2.01 9.14 7.64
CA PRO A 58 1.00 10.03 7.07
C PRO A 58 -0.10 10.35 8.07
N ASN A 59 -0.70 11.55 7.98
CA ASN A 59 -1.84 11.92 8.83
C ASN A 59 -3.10 11.11 8.51
N LYS A 60 -3.29 10.79 7.22
CA LYS A 60 -4.45 10.04 6.72
C LYS A 60 -4.04 9.20 5.53
N VAL A 61 -4.82 8.14 5.29
CA VAL A 61 -4.70 7.26 4.13
C VAL A 61 -6.05 7.05 3.46
N SER A 62 -6.04 6.69 2.17
CA SER A 62 -7.23 6.17 1.46
C SER A 62 -6.79 5.12 0.43
N LEU A 63 -7.70 4.22 0.06
CA LEU A 63 -7.40 3.16 -0.89
C LEU A 63 -8.43 3.16 -2.02
N TYR A 64 -7.91 3.05 -3.23
CA TYR A 64 -8.68 2.87 -4.46
C TYR A 64 -8.28 1.56 -5.11
N ALA A 65 -9.17 0.99 -5.89
CA ALA A 65 -8.89 -0.21 -6.67
C ALA A 65 -9.48 -0.09 -8.07
N CYS A 66 -8.92 -0.82 -9.03
CA CYS A 66 -9.45 -0.88 -10.39
C CYS A 66 -9.25 -2.26 -11.02
N ILE A 67 -9.92 -2.43 -12.17
CA ILE A 67 -9.76 -3.58 -13.06
C ILE A 67 -9.04 -3.07 -14.31
N SER A 68 -7.92 -3.66 -14.63
CA SER A 68 -7.16 -3.34 -15.84
C SER A 68 -6.40 -4.57 -16.33
N SER A 69 -6.39 -4.81 -17.61
CA SER A 69 -5.54 -5.82 -18.26
C SER A 69 -4.11 -5.32 -18.47
N LYS A 70 -3.90 -3.99 -18.42
CA LYS A 70 -2.59 -3.37 -18.62
C LYS A 70 -1.75 -3.46 -17.35
N LYS A 71 -0.42 -3.57 -17.51
CA LYS A 71 0.52 -3.52 -16.37
C LYS A 71 0.34 -2.21 -15.59
N LEU A 72 0.32 -1.08 -16.29
CA LEU A 72 0.01 0.24 -15.72
C LEU A 72 -1.38 0.69 -16.21
N PRO A 73 -2.36 0.89 -15.30
CA PRO A 73 -3.66 1.44 -15.68
C PRO A 73 -3.55 2.79 -16.36
N SER A 74 -4.34 3.01 -17.40
CA SER A 74 -4.32 4.27 -18.16
C SER A 74 -4.94 5.43 -17.35
N LYS A 75 -4.69 6.68 -17.78
CA LYS A 75 -5.32 7.87 -17.20
C LYS A 75 -6.87 7.82 -17.25
N LYS A 76 -7.43 7.09 -18.22
CA LYS A 76 -8.89 6.90 -18.40
C LYS A 76 -9.45 5.78 -17.51
N THR A 77 -8.62 5.02 -16.80
CA THR A 77 -9.07 3.90 -15.96
C THR A 77 -9.90 4.44 -14.79
N LYS A 78 -11.11 3.88 -14.63
CA LYS A 78 -12.01 4.22 -13.53
C LYS A 78 -11.51 3.57 -12.23
N TRP A 79 -11.09 4.38 -11.28
CA TRP A 79 -10.70 3.96 -9.94
C TRP A 79 -11.90 4.02 -9.00
N ILE A 80 -12.14 2.93 -8.31
CA ILE A 80 -13.22 2.79 -7.31
C ILE A 80 -12.60 3.01 -5.92
N LYS A 81 -13.14 3.94 -5.15
CA LYS A 81 -12.74 4.15 -3.76
C LYS A 81 -13.24 2.97 -2.91
N ILE A 82 -12.34 2.18 -2.36
CA ILE A 82 -12.66 1.03 -1.50
C ILE A 82 -12.41 1.32 -0.01
N LEU A 83 -11.59 2.33 0.31
CA LEU A 83 -11.42 2.86 1.65
C LEU A 83 -11.41 4.39 1.57
N SER A 84 -12.36 5.05 2.25
CA SER A 84 -12.38 6.50 2.42
C SER A 84 -11.18 6.97 3.27
N LYS A 85 -10.91 8.28 3.32
CA LYS A 85 -9.84 8.84 4.15
C LYS A 85 -10.00 8.42 5.60
N LYS A 86 -8.99 7.77 6.17
CA LYS A 86 -8.88 7.35 7.55
C LYS A 86 -7.66 7.96 8.18
N LYS A 87 -7.76 8.41 9.42
CA LYS A 87 -6.62 8.85 10.23
C LYS A 87 -5.71 7.65 10.51
N THR A 88 -4.41 7.90 10.56
CA THR A 88 -3.40 6.93 11.00
C THR A 88 -2.77 7.40 12.31
N LYS A 89 -2.22 6.46 13.04
CA LYS A 89 -1.41 6.68 14.24
C LYS A 89 0.04 6.31 13.94
N PRO A 90 1.01 6.86 14.68
CA PRO A 90 2.39 6.40 14.59
C PRO A 90 2.50 4.94 15.07
N ASN A 91 3.50 4.23 14.57
CA ASN A 91 3.93 2.91 15.06
C ASN A 91 2.76 1.94 15.32
N SER A 92 1.86 1.78 14.35
CA SER A 92 0.58 1.07 14.54
C SER A 92 0.14 0.31 13.30
N HIS A 93 -0.58 -0.79 13.52
CA HIS A 93 -1.37 -1.46 12.50
C HIS A 93 -2.76 -0.84 12.39
N HIS A 94 -3.25 -0.67 11.17
CA HIS A 94 -4.58 -0.12 10.87
C HIS A 94 -5.35 -1.11 10.02
N PHE A 95 -6.21 -1.88 10.66
CA PHE A 95 -7.06 -2.89 9.99
C PHE A 95 -8.39 -2.29 9.56
N PHE A 96 -8.75 -2.50 8.30
CA PHE A 96 -10.03 -2.04 7.74
C PHE A 96 -10.72 -3.17 6.98
N ASN A 97 -11.99 -3.39 7.28
CA ASN A 97 -12.85 -4.28 6.49
C ASN A 97 -13.33 -3.56 5.24
N ILE A 98 -13.25 -4.22 4.10
CA ILE A 98 -13.64 -3.71 2.79
C ILE A 98 -14.91 -4.41 2.33
N LYS A 99 -16.01 -3.66 2.28
CA LYS A 99 -17.33 -4.16 1.83
C LYS A 99 -17.49 -3.94 0.32
N ASN A 100 -16.77 -4.74 -0.48
CA ASN A 100 -16.87 -4.68 -1.93
C ASN A 100 -16.88 -6.09 -2.52
N LYS A 101 -17.75 -6.33 -3.52
CA LYS A 101 -17.89 -7.64 -4.17
C LYS A 101 -17.15 -7.75 -5.51
N LEU A 102 -16.58 -6.66 -5.99
CA LEU A 102 -15.87 -6.63 -7.27
C LEU A 102 -14.49 -7.30 -7.16
N ILE A 103 -14.02 -7.80 -8.30
CA ILE A 103 -12.68 -8.33 -8.47
C ILE A 103 -11.80 -7.18 -8.90
N PHE A 104 -10.59 -7.09 -8.36
CA PHE A 104 -9.62 -6.05 -8.70
C PHE A 104 -8.32 -6.66 -9.16
N THR A 105 -7.61 -5.92 -9.98
CA THR A 105 -6.26 -6.27 -10.48
C THR A 105 -5.20 -5.32 -9.95
N HIS A 106 -5.62 -4.11 -9.52
CA HIS A 106 -4.73 -3.06 -9.03
C HIS A 106 -5.33 -2.34 -7.84
N VAL A 107 -4.45 -1.87 -6.96
CA VAL A 107 -4.81 -0.94 -5.87
C VAL A 107 -3.94 0.32 -5.95
N ARG A 108 -4.47 1.43 -5.45
CA ARG A 108 -3.73 2.69 -5.28
C ARG A 108 -3.90 3.18 -3.85
N LEU A 109 -2.81 3.14 -3.09
CA LEU A 109 -2.73 3.74 -1.78
C LEU A 109 -2.42 5.24 -1.95
N ASN A 110 -3.21 6.11 -1.34
CA ASN A 110 -2.89 7.51 -1.20
C ASN A 110 -2.57 7.80 0.27
N ILE A 111 -1.51 8.57 0.51
CA ILE A 111 -1.07 9.06 1.83
C ILE A 111 -1.15 10.57 1.85
N PHE A 112 -1.56 11.17 2.99
CA PHE A 112 -1.84 12.60 3.10
C PHE A 112 -1.11 13.21 4.30
N PRO A 113 -0.38 14.33 4.13
CA PRO A 113 0.05 14.89 2.84
C PRO A 113 1.19 14.08 2.23
N ASP A 114 2.01 13.46 3.03
CA ASP A 114 3.21 12.65 2.78
C ASP A 114 3.42 11.68 3.93
N GLY A 115 4.56 10.98 3.98
CA GLY A 115 5.03 10.18 5.10
C GLY A 115 5.48 8.78 4.70
N GLY A 116 5.59 7.91 5.71
CA GLY A 116 6.06 6.55 5.55
C GLY A 116 5.03 5.49 5.93
N ILE A 117 5.04 4.41 5.17
CA ILE A 117 4.26 3.18 5.38
C ILE A 117 5.23 2.00 5.41
N ALA A 118 5.25 1.28 6.52
CA ALA A 118 6.10 0.10 6.67
C ALA A 118 5.62 -1.04 5.76
N ARG A 119 4.33 -1.39 5.85
CA ARG A 119 3.73 -2.44 5.01
C ARG A 119 2.31 -2.10 4.60
N LEU A 120 1.93 -2.55 3.41
CA LEU A 120 0.54 -2.61 2.95
C LEU A 120 0.17 -4.05 2.66
N ARG A 121 -0.74 -4.61 3.45
CA ARG A 121 -1.27 -5.95 3.22
C ARG A 121 -2.73 -5.86 2.82
N VAL A 122 -3.05 -6.42 1.66
CA VAL A 122 -4.40 -6.45 1.10
C VAL A 122 -4.86 -7.89 1.02
N PHE A 123 -5.73 -8.27 1.93
CA PHE A 123 -6.24 -9.64 2.04
C PHE A 123 -7.49 -9.80 1.18
N GLY A 124 -7.51 -10.92 0.46
CA GLY A 124 -8.58 -11.21 -0.46
C GLY A 124 -8.64 -12.67 -0.90
N LYS A 125 -9.68 -12.98 -1.64
CA LYS A 125 -9.85 -14.27 -2.30
C LYS A 125 -9.51 -14.13 -3.77
N ILE A 126 -8.61 -14.98 -4.26
CA ILE A 126 -8.23 -15.01 -5.67
C ILE A 126 -9.43 -15.45 -6.49
N GLU A 127 -9.65 -14.77 -7.62
CA GLU A 127 -10.58 -15.23 -8.65
C GLU A 127 -9.87 -16.24 -9.54
N THR A 128 -10.24 -17.49 -9.39
CA THR A 128 -9.83 -18.61 -10.25
C THR A 128 -11.09 -19.33 -10.71
N LYS A 129 -10.99 -20.21 -11.71
CA LYS A 129 -12.13 -21.06 -12.14
C LYS A 129 -12.78 -21.83 -10.96
N LYS A 130 -12.04 -22.00 -9.86
CA LYS A 130 -12.53 -22.47 -8.56
C LYS A 130 -12.07 -21.47 -7.50
N LEU A 131 -13.00 -20.81 -6.80
CA LEU A 131 -12.69 -19.89 -5.72
C LEU A 131 -11.79 -20.57 -4.69
N SER A 132 -10.61 -20.02 -4.46
CA SER A 132 -9.76 -20.46 -3.36
C SER A 132 -10.49 -20.23 -2.04
N LYS A 133 -10.57 -21.26 -1.20
CA LYS A 133 -11.11 -21.13 0.17
C LYS A 133 -10.18 -20.36 1.09
N LYS A 134 -8.88 -20.27 0.75
CA LYS A 134 -7.83 -19.66 1.56
C LYS A 134 -7.70 -18.18 1.25
N GLU A 135 -7.74 -17.36 2.28
CA GLU A 135 -7.37 -15.93 2.20
C GLU A 135 -5.86 -15.81 2.01
N ILE A 136 -5.44 -14.89 1.16
CA ILE A 136 -4.02 -14.58 0.96
C ILE A 136 -3.79 -13.07 0.95
N ASN A 137 -2.55 -12.66 1.19
CA ASN A 137 -2.12 -11.28 0.99
C ASN A 137 -1.88 -11.01 -0.50
N LEU A 138 -2.82 -10.33 -1.15
CA LEU A 138 -2.79 -10.02 -2.59
C LEU A 138 -1.69 -9.01 -2.96
N THR A 139 -1.16 -8.26 -2.01
CA THR A 139 -0.06 -7.31 -2.22
C THR A 139 1.32 -7.87 -1.86
N SER A 140 1.41 -9.11 -1.42
CA SER A 140 2.71 -9.72 -1.16
C SER A 140 3.48 -9.97 -2.45
N ILE A 141 4.78 -9.62 -2.46
CA ILE A 141 5.69 -9.94 -3.57
C ILE A 141 5.80 -11.46 -3.79
N LEU A 142 5.68 -12.26 -2.73
CA LEU A 142 5.69 -13.73 -2.84
C LEU A 142 4.47 -14.27 -3.62
N ASN A 143 3.39 -13.49 -3.69
CA ASN A 143 2.21 -13.81 -4.48
C ASN A 143 2.24 -13.13 -5.85
N GLY A 144 3.39 -12.53 -6.25
CA GLY A 144 3.61 -11.89 -7.54
C GLY A 144 3.06 -10.46 -7.64
N ALA A 145 2.80 -9.79 -6.52
CA ALA A 145 2.48 -8.37 -6.54
C ALA A 145 3.71 -7.53 -6.84
N ALA A 146 3.52 -6.37 -7.46
CA ALA A 146 4.59 -5.44 -7.77
C ALA A 146 4.10 -3.99 -7.66
N PRO A 147 4.91 -3.07 -7.11
CA PRO A 147 4.69 -1.65 -7.25
C PRO A 147 4.96 -1.31 -8.73
N ILE A 148 4.12 -0.47 -9.32
CA ILE A 148 4.21 -0.14 -10.74
C ILE A 148 4.26 1.36 -11.01
N ALA A 149 3.88 2.17 -10.06
CA ALA A 149 4.03 3.62 -10.09
C ALA A 149 3.87 4.21 -8.70
N CYS A 150 4.67 5.23 -8.40
CA CYS A 150 4.46 6.16 -7.29
C CYS A 150 4.85 7.56 -7.77
N ASN A 151 4.41 8.57 -7.08
CA ASN A 151 4.79 9.94 -7.42
C ASN A 151 5.99 10.44 -6.60
N ASN A 152 6.35 9.75 -5.55
CA ASN A 152 7.51 10.09 -4.73
C ASN A 152 8.05 8.85 -4.01
N GLU A 153 9.38 8.71 -3.98
CA GLU A 153 10.13 7.63 -3.35
C GLU A 153 11.49 8.19 -2.93
N HIS A 154 11.57 8.74 -1.73
CA HIS A 154 12.76 9.49 -1.31
C HIS A 154 13.55 8.77 -0.22
N PHE A 155 12.94 8.45 0.90
CA PHE A 155 13.60 7.82 2.04
C PHE A 155 13.48 6.30 2.04
N GLY A 156 12.46 5.73 1.41
CA GLY A 156 12.25 4.29 1.33
C GLY A 156 11.56 3.88 0.03
N ARG A 157 12.01 2.77 -0.53
CA ARG A 157 11.50 2.25 -1.81
C ARG A 157 10.08 1.69 -1.67
N ALA A 158 9.30 1.83 -2.73
CA ALA A 158 7.93 1.33 -2.78
C ALA A 158 7.84 -0.21 -2.63
N GLU A 159 8.86 -0.94 -3.07
CA GLU A 159 8.93 -2.39 -2.91
C GLU A 159 8.89 -2.83 -1.44
N ASN A 160 9.48 -2.06 -0.53
CA ASN A 160 9.58 -2.41 0.87
C ASN A 160 8.20 -2.60 1.53
N VAL A 161 7.19 -1.82 1.09
CA VAL A 161 5.83 -1.90 1.64
C VAL A 161 5.10 -3.19 1.29
N LEU A 162 5.60 -3.95 0.30
CA LEU A 162 5.02 -5.20 -0.19
C LEU A 162 5.71 -6.44 0.40
N ALA A 163 6.69 -6.28 1.26
CA ALA A 163 7.33 -7.40 1.93
C ALA A 163 6.28 -8.22 2.71
N PRO A 164 6.36 -9.56 2.64
CA PRO A 164 5.37 -10.48 3.18
C PRO A 164 5.25 -10.42 4.71
#